data_5e7d1eb54a04e4a2d99ed1e43a14a010
#
_entry.id   5e7d1eb54a04e4a2d99ed1e43a14a010
#
_cell.length_a   1.000
_cell.length_b   1.000
_cell.length_c   1.000
_cell.angle_alpha   90.00
_cell.angle_beta   90.00
_cell.angle_gamma   90.00
#
_symmetry.space_group_name_H-M   'P 1'
#
loop_
_entity.id
_entity.type
_entity.pdbx_description
1 polymer ?
#
loop_
_entity_poly.entity_id
_entity_poly.type
_entity_poly.pdbx_seq_one_letter_code
_entity_poly.pdbx_strand_id
1 'polypeptide(L)'
;MFCSRSLFASTAISLTMMANAAYADLTAAQVWGDWKSYMEGMGYTVTATEAANGDTLAVSGVSVEIDGGPDIEKMRIGMGAVELVGNSNGTVDVVMPDVMPIIVEIDPKSTDKPAKFELAYTQSGQKMTVSGDPAAMAYDYEADTFSLALTSVLVDGTVM
;
A
#
# COMPACT_ATOMS: atom_id res chain seq x y z
N MET A 1 40.24 -16.72 72.26
CA MET A 1 38.98 -17.15 71.67
C MET A 1 38.52 -16.02 70.71
N PHE A 2 38.92 -16.07 69.47
CA PHE A 2 38.55 -15.05 68.48
C PHE A 2 37.72 -15.72 67.38
N CYS A 3 36.44 -15.34 67.30
CA CYS A 3 35.52 -15.78 66.30
C CYS A 3 35.63 -14.85 65.08
N SER A 4 36.20 -15.36 63.98
CA SER A 4 36.25 -14.67 62.72
C SER A 4 34.93 -14.93 61.92
N ARG A 5 34.14 -13.89 61.65
CA ARG A 5 32.95 -13.95 60.81
C ARG A 5 33.33 -13.55 59.39
N SER A 6 33.33 -14.52 58.50
CA SER A 6 33.51 -14.28 57.08
C SER A 6 32.19 -13.78 56.46
N LEU A 7 32.22 -12.55 55.95
CA LEU A 7 31.12 -11.99 55.10
C LEU A 7 31.34 -12.44 53.67
N PHE A 8 30.45 -13.26 53.15
CA PHE A 8 30.38 -13.53 51.71
C PHE A 8 29.50 -12.44 51.04
N ALA A 9 30.16 -11.57 50.30
CA ALA A 9 29.48 -10.63 49.47
C ALA A 9 29.09 -11.33 48.16
N SER A 10 27.79 -11.62 47.98
CA SER A 10 27.22 -12.11 46.73
C SER A 10 27.01 -10.94 45.78
N THR A 11 27.85 -10.82 44.77
CA THR A 11 27.66 -9.87 43.69
C THR A 11 26.67 -10.47 42.68
N ALA A 12 25.43 -10.02 42.74
CA ALA A 12 24.44 -10.36 41.71
C ALA A 12 24.76 -9.57 40.44
N ILE A 13 25.27 -10.25 39.42
CA ILE A 13 25.43 -9.68 38.07
C ILE A 13 24.05 -9.71 37.42
N SER A 14 23.38 -8.57 37.36
CA SER A 14 22.15 -8.37 36.58
C SER A 14 22.51 -8.28 35.13
N LEU A 15 22.34 -9.36 34.35
CA LEU A 15 22.39 -9.33 32.91
C LEU A 15 21.09 -8.66 32.42
N THR A 16 21.12 -7.37 32.14
CA THR A 16 20.10 -6.70 31.36
C THR A 16 20.24 -7.16 29.90
N MET A 17 19.46 -8.16 29.51
CA MET A 17 19.22 -8.45 28.10
C MET A 17 18.47 -7.26 27.53
N MET A 18 19.17 -6.36 26.83
CA MET A 18 18.54 -5.46 25.90
C MET A 18 17.98 -6.34 24.78
N ALA A 19 16.69 -6.62 24.84
CA ALA A 19 15.96 -7.14 23.70
C ALA A 19 16.01 -6.02 22.63
N ASN A 20 16.98 -6.13 21.70
CA ASN A 20 16.85 -5.45 20.43
C ASN A 20 15.56 -6.01 19.83
N ALA A 21 14.49 -5.20 19.78
CA ALA A 21 13.37 -5.50 18.91
C ALA A 21 13.98 -5.59 17.50
N ALA A 22 14.18 -6.82 17.03
CA ALA A 22 14.45 -7.05 15.62
C ALA A 22 13.18 -6.59 14.92
N TYR A 23 13.19 -5.39 14.38
CA TYR A 23 12.18 -4.98 13.42
C TYR A 23 12.29 -5.99 12.29
N ALA A 24 11.20 -6.71 12.04
CA ALA A 24 11.14 -7.58 10.89
C ALA A 24 11.20 -6.67 9.66
N ASP A 25 12.17 -6.93 8.77
CA ASP A 25 12.30 -6.20 7.52
C ASP A 25 10.98 -6.30 6.75
N LEU A 26 10.44 -5.15 6.32
CA LEU A 26 9.26 -5.13 5.46
C LEU A 26 9.62 -5.67 4.08
N THR A 27 8.72 -6.45 3.51
CA THR A 27 8.82 -6.91 2.13
C THR A 27 7.78 -6.23 1.24
N ALA A 28 8.07 -6.11 -0.04
CA ALA A 28 7.14 -5.60 -1.04
C ALA A 28 5.78 -6.33 -1.01
N ALA A 29 5.79 -7.65 -0.84
CA ALA A 29 4.58 -8.47 -0.74
C ALA A 29 3.74 -8.16 0.52
N GLN A 30 4.39 -7.84 1.65
CA GLN A 30 3.67 -7.45 2.88
C GLN A 30 2.99 -6.10 2.72
N VAL A 31 3.67 -5.10 2.12
CA VAL A 31 3.08 -3.78 1.88
C VAL A 31 1.88 -3.89 0.94
N TRP A 32 2.02 -4.61 -0.17
CA TRP A 32 0.91 -4.82 -1.09
C TRP A 32 -0.24 -5.60 -0.44
N GLY A 33 0.06 -6.66 0.32
CA GLY A 33 -0.92 -7.45 1.04
C GLY A 33 -1.71 -6.65 2.08
N ASP A 34 -1.06 -5.71 2.77
CA ASP A 34 -1.70 -4.80 3.71
C ASP A 34 -2.67 -3.85 2.99
N TRP A 35 -2.24 -3.21 1.90
CA TRP A 35 -3.12 -2.35 1.10
C TRP A 35 -4.34 -3.09 0.57
N LYS A 36 -4.13 -4.28 0.01
CA LYS A 36 -5.20 -5.13 -0.49
C LYS A 36 -6.18 -5.51 0.62
N SER A 37 -5.67 -5.98 1.75
CA SER A 37 -6.48 -6.36 2.92
C SER A 37 -7.26 -5.19 3.50
N TYR A 38 -6.68 -3.99 3.52
CA TYR A 38 -7.37 -2.78 3.95
C TYR A 38 -8.56 -2.45 3.06
N MET A 39 -8.39 -2.49 1.74
CA MET A 39 -9.47 -2.26 0.78
C MET A 39 -10.55 -3.35 0.88
N GLU A 40 -10.15 -4.61 0.96
CA GLU A 40 -11.08 -5.75 1.13
C GLU A 40 -11.84 -5.67 2.47
N GLY A 41 -11.17 -5.20 3.54
CA GLY A 41 -11.79 -4.93 4.84
C GLY A 41 -12.87 -3.83 4.82
N MET A 42 -12.82 -2.93 3.83
CA MET A 42 -13.88 -1.96 3.56
C MET A 42 -15.02 -2.53 2.70
N GLY A 43 -14.96 -3.79 2.32
CA GLY A 43 -15.96 -4.46 1.50
C GLY A 43 -15.73 -4.32 -0.01
N TYR A 44 -14.54 -3.88 -0.45
CA TYR A 44 -14.19 -3.78 -1.86
C TYR A 44 -13.62 -5.10 -2.38
N THR A 45 -13.82 -5.37 -3.66
CA THR A 45 -13.16 -6.49 -4.33
C THR A 45 -11.95 -5.97 -5.10
N VAL A 46 -10.76 -6.45 -4.74
CA VAL A 46 -9.50 -6.02 -5.36
C VAL A 46 -8.93 -7.12 -6.24
N THR A 47 -8.66 -6.80 -7.49
CA THR A 47 -7.96 -7.68 -8.42
C THR A 47 -6.72 -6.98 -8.98
N ALA A 48 -5.65 -7.73 -9.20
CA ALA A 48 -4.42 -7.24 -9.79
C ALA A 48 -3.62 -8.41 -10.38
N THR A 49 -2.68 -8.08 -11.26
CA THR A 49 -1.62 -9.01 -11.67
C THR A 49 -0.36 -8.70 -10.88
N GLU A 50 0.14 -9.69 -10.17
CA GLU A 50 1.30 -9.60 -9.30
C GLU A 50 2.46 -10.40 -9.90
N ALA A 51 3.64 -9.78 -10.03
CA ALA A 51 4.85 -10.41 -10.53
C ALA A 51 6.03 -10.10 -9.60
N ALA A 52 6.47 -11.11 -8.85
CA ALA A 52 7.62 -11.00 -7.94
C ALA A 52 8.93 -11.31 -8.67
N ASN A 53 9.96 -10.50 -8.40
CA ASN A 53 11.32 -10.71 -8.88
C ASN A 53 12.32 -10.27 -7.80
N GLY A 54 12.87 -11.23 -7.05
CA GLY A 54 13.70 -10.94 -5.88
C GLY A 54 12.93 -10.14 -4.83
N ASP A 55 13.47 -8.99 -4.44
CA ASP A 55 12.86 -8.09 -3.44
C ASP A 55 11.84 -7.12 -4.06
N THR A 56 11.60 -7.22 -5.36
CA THR A 56 10.66 -6.36 -6.09
C THR A 56 9.35 -7.08 -6.38
N LEU A 57 8.24 -6.39 -6.21
CA LEU A 57 6.90 -6.81 -6.61
C LEU A 57 6.32 -5.79 -7.59
N ALA A 58 6.15 -6.18 -8.84
CA ALA A 58 5.41 -5.40 -9.81
C ALA A 58 3.91 -5.76 -9.73
N VAL A 59 3.07 -4.74 -9.53
CA VAL A 59 1.62 -4.87 -9.46
C VAL A 59 1.02 -4.07 -10.61
N SER A 60 0.21 -4.72 -11.43
CA SER A 60 -0.38 -4.10 -12.62
C SER A 60 -1.85 -4.48 -12.80
N GLY A 61 -2.58 -3.68 -13.58
CA GLY A 61 -4.00 -3.92 -13.84
C GLY A 61 -4.83 -3.94 -12.55
N VAL A 62 -4.48 -3.08 -11.59
CA VAL A 62 -5.23 -2.98 -10.33
C VAL A 62 -6.64 -2.52 -10.63
N SER A 63 -7.62 -3.29 -10.19
CA SER A 63 -9.04 -2.96 -10.29
C SER A 63 -9.70 -3.15 -8.93
N VAL A 64 -10.35 -2.09 -8.48
CA VAL A 64 -11.14 -2.07 -7.25
C VAL A 64 -12.61 -1.98 -7.63
N GLU A 65 -13.37 -3.02 -7.30
CA GLU A 65 -14.82 -3.04 -7.49
C GLU A 65 -15.51 -2.71 -6.17
N ILE A 66 -16.47 -1.81 -6.24
CA ILE A 66 -17.24 -1.30 -5.11
C ILE A 66 -18.72 -1.56 -5.42
N ASP A 67 -19.42 -2.25 -4.53
CA ASP A 67 -20.84 -2.40 -4.63
C ASP A 67 -21.52 -1.03 -4.47
N GLY A 68 -22.36 -0.69 -5.41
CA GLY A 68 -22.96 0.64 -5.47
C GLY A 68 -24.10 0.81 -4.45
N GLY A 69 -24.54 2.07 -4.32
CA GLY A 69 -25.66 2.46 -3.48
C GLY A 69 -27.03 2.14 -4.12
N PRO A 70 -28.08 2.88 -3.77
CA PRO A 70 -29.45 2.63 -4.25
C PRO A 70 -29.60 2.67 -5.77
N ASP A 71 -28.86 3.56 -6.45
CA ASP A 71 -29.00 3.85 -7.88
C ASP A 71 -27.88 3.26 -8.75
N ILE A 72 -26.78 2.82 -8.12
CA ILE A 72 -25.61 2.26 -8.78
C ILE A 72 -25.54 0.77 -8.47
N GLU A 73 -25.37 -0.08 -9.48
CA GLU A 73 -25.12 -1.50 -9.28
C GLU A 73 -23.68 -1.73 -8.84
N LYS A 74 -22.74 -1.22 -9.63
CA LYS A 74 -21.29 -1.35 -9.39
C LYS A 74 -20.54 -0.12 -9.85
N MET A 75 -19.44 0.15 -9.14
CA MET A 75 -18.41 1.07 -9.56
C MET A 75 -17.07 0.33 -9.61
N ARG A 76 -16.32 0.49 -10.69
CA ARG A 76 -14.97 -0.05 -10.83
C ARG A 76 -13.96 1.07 -11.01
N ILE A 77 -12.87 0.98 -10.28
CA ILE A 77 -11.74 1.91 -10.40
C ILE A 77 -10.53 1.11 -10.85
N GLY A 78 -10.12 1.33 -12.09
CA GLY A 78 -8.88 0.76 -12.64
C GLY A 78 -7.72 1.74 -12.47
N MET A 79 -6.58 1.25 -12.05
CA MET A 79 -5.34 2.01 -11.93
C MET A 79 -4.23 1.36 -12.74
N GLY A 80 -3.21 2.15 -13.09
CA GLY A 80 -2.02 1.67 -13.78
C GLY A 80 -1.15 0.73 -12.94
N ALA A 81 0.13 0.64 -13.31
CA ALA A 81 1.08 -0.20 -12.60
C ALA A 81 1.74 0.56 -11.46
N VAL A 82 2.13 -0.18 -10.42
CA VAL A 82 2.99 0.25 -9.32
C VAL A 82 4.06 -0.81 -9.09
N GLU A 83 5.26 -0.39 -8.74
CA GLU A 83 6.35 -1.28 -8.36
C GLU A 83 6.72 -1.03 -6.90
N LEU A 84 6.82 -2.10 -6.13
CA LEU A 84 7.26 -2.07 -4.75
C LEU A 84 8.64 -2.71 -4.68
N VAL A 85 9.62 -1.98 -4.18
CA VAL A 85 11.02 -2.40 -4.15
C VAL A 85 11.48 -2.51 -2.71
N GLY A 86 11.76 -3.73 -2.26
CA GLY A 86 12.32 -3.99 -0.93
C GLY A 86 13.79 -3.56 -0.86
N ASN A 87 14.14 -2.84 0.19
CA ASN A 87 15.48 -2.34 0.45
C ASN A 87 16.19 -3.17 1.53
N SER A 88 17.50 -3.26 1.47
CA SER A 88 18.33 -4.00 2.44
C SER A 88 18.31 -3.44 3.87
N ASN A 89 17.71 -2.27 4.08
CA ASN A 89 17.51 -1.65 5.38
C ASN A 89 16.10 -1.93 5.98
N GLY A 90 15.34 -2.85 5.39
CA GLY A 90 14.01 -3.23 5.86
C GLY A 90 12.89 -2.26 5.51
N THR A 91 13.11 -1.36 4.55
CA THR A 91 12.06 -0.47 4.00
C THR A 91 11.62 -0.93 2.62
N VAL A 92 10.50 -0.40 2.14
CA VAL A 92 9.98 -0.66 0.78
C VAL A 92 9.72 0.67 0.09
N ASP A 93 10.35 0.87 -1.06
CA ASP A 93 10.04 2.03 -1.91
C ASP A 93 8.89 1.69 -2.86
N VAL A 94 7.99 2.65 -3.03
CA VAL A 94 6.85 2.55 -3.94
C VAL A 94 7.11 3.44 -5.14
N VAL A 95 7.30 2.82 -6.28
CA VAL A 95 7.60 3.49 -7.55
C VAL A 95 6.34 3.51 -8.41
N MET A 96 5.89 4.70 -8.76
CA MET A 96 4.78 4.92 -9.68
C MET A 96 5.27 5.63 -10.94
N PRO A 97 4.67 5.38 -12.11
CA PRO A 97 5.03 6.08 -13.34
C PRO A 97 4.67 7.58 -13.23
N ASP A 98 5.37 8.42 -13.99
CA ASP A 98 5.11 9.87 -14.04
C ASP A 98 3.68 10.19 -14.50
N VAL A 99 3.10 9.33 -15.31
CA VAL A 99 1.71 9.40 -15.74
C VAL A 99 1.04 8.05 -15.53
N MET A 100 -0.04 8.06 -14.74
CA MET A 100 -0.82 6.86 -14.46
C MET A 100 -2.27 7.08 -14.89
N PRO A 101 -2.81 6.24 -15.79
CA PRO A 101 -4.23 6.29 -16.13
C PRO A 101 -5.07 5.77 -14.95
N ILE A 102 -6.18 6.47 -14.68
CA ILE A 102 -7.23 6.04 -13.76
C ILE A 102 -8.51 5.96 -14.56
N ILE A 103 -9.16 4.82 -14.49
CA ILE A 103 -10.42 4.56 -15.19
C ILE A 103 -11.49 4.32 -14.13
N VAL A 104 -12.59 5.07 -14.21
CA VAL A 104 -13.75 4.88 -13.33
C VAL A 104 -14.93 4.49 -14.21
N GLU A 105 -15.48 3.30 -13.97
CA GLU A 105 -16.67 2.79 -14.65
C GLU A 105 -17.82 2.71 -13.64
N ILE A 106 -18.98 3.19 -14.04
CA ILE A 106 -20.20 3.20 -13.23
C ILE A 106 -21.31 2.47 -13.99
N ASP A 107 -21.76 1.38 -13.38
CA ASP A 107 -22.91 0.60 -13.87
C ASP A 107 -24.16 0.98 -13.06
N PRO A 108 -25.20 1.59 -13.65
CA PRO A 108 -26.44 1.94 -12.98
C PRO A 108 -27.37 0.73 -12.81
N LYS A 109 -28.22 0.74 -11.77
CA LYS A 109 -29.26 -0.30 -11.56
C LYS A 109 -30.49 -0.14 -12.42
N SER A 110 -30.70 1.06 -12.97
CA SER A 110 -31.89 1.42 -13.73
C SER A 110 -31.64 1.34 -15.24
N THR A 111 -32.58 1.89 -16.00
CA THR A 111 -32.44 2.10 -17.45
C THR A 111 -31.44 3.20 -17.81
N ASP A 112 -30.79 3.80 -16.83
CA ASP A 112 -29.73 4.78 -17.05
C ASP A 112 -28.53 4.12 -17.73
N LYS A 113 -27.78 4.94 -18.45
CA LYS A 113 -26.68 4.47 -19.27
C LYS A 113 -25.39 4.36 -18.48
N PRO A 114 -24.57 3.31 -18.72
CA PRO A 114 -23.26 3.20 -18.08
C PRO A 114 -22.38 4.40 -18.44
N ALA A 115 -21.58 4.82 -17.48
CA ALA A 115 -20.63 5.91 -17.65
C ALA A 115 -19.20 5.45 -17.38
N LYS A 116 -18.27 5.97 -18.19
CA LYS A 116 -16.83 5.76 -18.02
C LYS A 116 -16.13 7.09 -18.00
N PHE A 117 -15.28 7.28 -17.01
CA PHE A 117 -14.41 8.45 -16.86
C PHE A 117 -12.97 7.99 -16.97
N GLU A 118 -12.20 8.68 -17.81
CA GLU A 118 -10.77 8.46 -17.93
C GLU A 118 -10.04 9.68 -17.38
N LEU A 119 -9.15 9.44 -16.44
CA LEU A 119 -8.36 10.47 -15.79
C LEU A 119 -6.87 10.15 -16.00
N ALA A 120 -6.07 11.18 -16.10
CA ALA A 120 -4.63 11.09 -16.06
C ALA A 120 -4.14 11.66 -14.71
N TYR A 121 -3.59 10.81 -13.88
CA TYR A 121 -2.77 11.24 -12.76
C TYR A 121 -1.35 11.46 -13.26
N THR A 122 -0.82 12.66 -13.04
CA THR A 122 0.55 13.03 -13.43
C THR A 122 1.30 13.51 -12.21
N GLN A 123 2.51 13.07 -12.05
CA GLN A 123 3.37 13.46 -10.94
C GLN A 123 4.82 13.67 -11.41
N SER A 124 5.60 14.41 -10.61
CA SER A 124 7.05 14.52 -10.78
C SER A 124 7.74 14.51 -9.41
N GLY A 125 8.94 13.94 -9.36
CA GLY A 125 9.74 13.88 -8.14
C GLY A 125 9.12 13.06 -7.01
N GLN A 126 8.16 12.18 -7.32
CA GLN A 126 7.49 11.35 -6.34
C GLN A 126 8.48 10.36 -5.71
N LYS A 127 8.47 10.36 -4.39
CA LYS A 127 9.14 9.36 -3.55
C LYS A 127 8.15 8.91 -2.49
N MET A 128 8.01 7.62 -2.34
CA MET A 128 7.22 7.04 -1.27
C MET A 128 7.97 5.87 -0.69
N THR A 129 8.26 5.93 0.60
CA THR A 129 8.95 4.86 1.33
C THR A 129 8.06 4.37 2.46
N VAL A 130 7.92 3.07 2.58
CA VAL A 130 7.20 2.40 3.66
C VAL A 130 8.22 1.78 4.61
N SER A 131 8.05 2.03 5.90
CA SER A 131 8.93 1.55 6.97
C SER A 131 8.12 1.02 8.15
N GLY A 132 8.81 0.48 9.17
CA GLY A 132 8.17 -0.08 10.36
C GLY A 132 8.08 -1.60 10.31
N ASP A 133 7.08 -2.16 10.95
CA ASP A 133 6.79 -3.60 10.91
C ASP A 133 5.42 -3.87 10.27
N PRO A 134 5.11 -5.12 9.88
CA PRO A 134 3.86 -5.44 9.18
C PRO A 134 2.57 -5.10 9.96
N ALA A 135 2.65 -4.91 11.28
CA ALA A 135 1.50 -4.53 12.09
C ALA A 135 1.41 -3.01 12.33
N ALA A 136 2.48 -2.26 12.00
CA ALA A 136 2.58 -0.82 12.23
C ALA A 136 3.46 -0.16 11.16
N MET A 137 2.96 -0.08 9.94
CA MET A 137 3.63 0.56 8.82
C MET A 137 3.56 2.08 8.92
N ALA A 138 4.67 2.73 8.62
CA ALA A 138 4.79 4.18 8.50
C ALA A 138 5.11 4.55 7.04
N TYR A 139 4.49 5.62 6.56
CA TYR A 139 4.60 6.06 5.17
C TYR A 139 5.24 7.45 5.13
N ASP A 140 6.30 7.58 4.35
CA ASP A 140 6.93 8.84 4.01
C ASP A 140 6.67 9.13 2.53
N TYR A 141 6.11 10.30 2.21
CA TYR A 141 5.72 10.65 0.84
C TYR A 141 6.16 12.06 0.51
N GLU A 142 6.87 12.20 -0.59
CA GLU A 142 7.27 13.46 -1.20
C GLU A 142 6.88 13.49 -2.67
N ALA A 143 6.52 14.66 -3.19
CA ALA A 143 6.36 14.91 -4.61
C ALA A 143 6.58 16.40 -4.90
N ASP A 144 7.24 16.73 -6.01
CA ASP A 144 7.42 18.12 -6.44
C ASP A 144 6.09 18.69 -6.98
N THR A 145 5.42 17.90 -7.80
CA THR A 145 4.11 18.24 -8.36
C THR A 145 3.23 17.01 -8.51
N PHE A 146 1.94 17.21 -8.41
CA PHE A 146 0.94 16.24 -8.85
C PHE A 146 -0.25 16.94 -9.48
N SER A 147 -0.89 16.29 -10.44
CA SER A 147 -2.14 16.74 -11.04
C SER A 147 -3.04 15.56 -11.38
N LEU A 148 -4.34 15.83 -11.41
CA LEU A 148 -5.36 14.89 -11.88
C LEU A 148 -6.19 15.60 -12.93
N ALA A 149 -6.19 15.10 -14.16
CA ALA A 149 -6.93 15.66 -15.27
C ALA A 149 -7.96 14.66 -15.79
N LEU A 150 -9.21 15.11 -15.94
CA LEU A 150 -10.23 14.35 -16.67
C LEU A 150 -9.91 14.43 -18.17
N THR A 151 -9.65 13.29 -18.80
CA THR A 151 -9.23 13.21 -20.20
C THR A 151 -10.36 12.77 -21.13
N SER A 152 -11.31 12.00 -20.62
CA SER A 152 -12.45 11.52 -21.41
C SER A 152 -13.66 11.23 -20.52
N VAL A 153 -14.84 11.46 -21.04
CA VAL A 153 -16.12 11.03 -20.48
C VAL A 153 -16.88 10.30 -21.57
N LEU A 154 -17.27 9.06 -21.30
CA LEU A 154 -18.11 8.28 -22.18
C LEU A 154 -19.42 7.96 -21.47
N VAL A 155 -20.52 8.10 -22.18
CA VAL A 155 -21.85 7.66 -21.74
C VAL A 155 -22.39 6.73 -22.82
N ASP A 156 -22.72 5.49 -22.43
CA ASP A 156 -23.16 4.46 -23.37
C ASP A 156 -22.14 4.23 -24.53
N GLY A 157 -20.84 4.35 -24.20
CA GLY A 157 -19.75 4.20 -25.15
C GLY A 157 -19.54 5.41 -26.09
N THR A 158 -20.32 6.47 -25.94
CA THR A 158 -20.20 7.69 -26.76
C THR A 158 -19.43 8.76 -25.99
N VAL A 159 -18.39 9.32 -26.61
CA VAL A 159 -17.61 10.43 -26.04
C VAL A 159 -18.48 11.69 -26.01
N MET A 160 -18.45 12.35 -24.85
CA MET A 160 -19.21 13.57 -24.57
C MET A 160 -18.38 14.81 -24.88
#